data_1e54929c3798639ec887965808907485
#
_entry.id   1e54929c3798639ec887965808907485
#
_cell.length_a   1.000
_cell.length_b   1.000
_cell.length_c   1.000
_cell.angle_alpha   90.00
_cell.angle_beta   90.00
_cell.angle_gamma   90.00
#
_symmetry.space_group_name_H-M   'P 1'
#
loop_
_entity.id
_entity.type
_entity.pdbx_description
1 polymer ?
#
loop_
_entity_poly.entity_id
_entity_poly.type
_entity_poly.pdbx_seq_one_letter_code
_entity_poly.pdbx_strand_id
1 'polypeptide(L)'
;MRTAIFAFSRRGCAAAGRIRDALGGECRCYTMEKYCTEGFAPIVPPLADFTGPVFAWADALVFVGACGIAVRAIAPHLRDKRTDPAAVVVDELEKFVISLLSGHIGGANDLADRLAAALGAVPVVTTATDVNGRFAVDAWAAKQGLHIGSREAAKAVSAAVLEGSVPLCTDFPVVGELPAGVEMGKTGDVGICISWKNQSPFRETLLLAPPVLHLGIGCRRGISEEAVASLVEQVLDEAGALPEAVKMVASIDLKQDEPGLLE
;
A
#
# COMPACT_ATOMS: atom_id res chain seq x y z
N MET A 1 -7.38 8.45 4.78
CA MET A 1 -7.15 8.39 3.31
C MET A 1 -7.65 9.68 2.69
N ARG A 2 -6.80 10.39 2.00
CA ARG A 2 -7.10 11.62 1.26
C ARG A 2 -7.56 11.22 -0.14
N THR A 3 -8.80 11.52 -0.49
CA THR A 3 -9.37 11.09 -1.77
C THR A 3 -9.74 12.29 -2.63
N ALA A 4 -9.34 12.27 -3.89
CA ALA A 4 -9.77 13.22 -4.90
C ALA A 4 -10.80 12.59 -5.83
N ILE A 5 -11.95 13.22 -6.01
CA ILE A 5 -13.05 12.73 -6.85
C ILE A 5 -13.29 13.70 -7.99
N PHE A 6 -13.18 13.24 -9.23
CA PHE A 6 -13.37 14.02 -10.44
C PHE A 6 -14.66 13.63 -11.15
N ALA A 7 -15.46 14.62 -11.52
CA ALA A 7 -16.70 14.41 -12.29
C ALA A 7 -16.79 15.42 -13.43
N PHE A 8 -17.38 15.01 -14.55
CA PHE A 8 -17.36 15.81 -15.78
C PHE A 8 -18.75 16.13 -16.33
N SER A 9 -19.81 15.74 -15.60
CA SER A 9 -21.20 15.98 -15.97
C SER A 9 -22.07 16.14 -14.72
N ARG A 10 -23.31 16.61 -14.87
CA ARG A 10 -24.26 16.70 -13.74
C ARG A 10 -24.53 15.35 -13.09
N ARG A 11 -24.69 14.31 -13.91
CA ARG A 11 -24.89 12.93 -13.39
C ARG A 11 -23.65 12.44 -12.66
N GLY A 12 -22.46 12.67 -13.24
CA GLY A 12 -21.20 12.36 -12.59
C GLY A 12 -21.02 13.09 -11.25
N CYS A 13 -21.43 14.35 -11.12
CA CYS A 13 -21.40 15.06 -9.85
C CYS A 13 -22.32 14.43 -8.79
N ALA A 14 -23.51 13.96 -9.19
CA ALA A 14 -24.40 13.24 -8.29
C ALA A 14 -23.78 11.91 -7.81
N ALA A 15 -23.15 11.15 -8.71
CA ALA A 15 -22.41 9.93 -8.36
C ALA A 15 -21.21 10.25 -7.45
N ALA A 16 -20.43 11.29 -7.76
CA ALA A 16 -19.31 11.74 -6.93
C ALA A 16 -19.74 12.10 -5.49
N GLY A 17 -20.91 12.68 -5.32
CA GLY A 17 -21.51 12.93 -4.00
C GLY A 17 -21.74 11.64 -3.23
N ARG A 18 -22.36 10.63 -3.84
CA ARG A 18 -22.58 9.31 -3.21
C ARG A 18 -21.28 8.62 -2.87
N ILE A 19 -20.29 8.68 -3.76
CA ILE A 19 -18.95 8.12 -3.55
C ILE A 19 -18.27 8.79 -2.36
N ARG A 20 -18.30 10.13 -2.28
CA ARG A 20 -17.78 10.89 -1.13
C ARG A 20 -18.40 10.44 0.18
N ASP A 21 -19.74 10.33 0.19
CA ASP A 21 -20.51 9.99 1.39
C ASP A 21 -20.22 8.52 1.81
N ALA A 22 -20.00 7.61 0.85
CA ALA A 22 -19.65 6.22 1.11
C ALA A 22 -18.20 6.03 1.61
N LEU A 23 -17.25 6.85 1.13
CA LEU A 23 -15.85 6.73 1.52
C LEU A 23 -15.59 7.34 2.89
N GLY A 24 -16.24 8.46 3.21
CA GLY A 24 -15.92 9.26 4.38
C GLY A 24 -14.50 9.85 4.35
N GLY A 25 -14.07 10.43 5.46
CA GLY A 25 -12.71 11.00 5.58
C GLY A 25 -12.51 12.28 4.78
N GLU A 26 -11.26 12.58 4.41
CA GLU A 26 -10.92 13.79 3.66
C GLU A 26 -11.11 13.57 2.16
N CYS A 27 -12.25 14.03 1.64
CA CYS A 27 -12.58 13.96 0.22
C CYS A 27 -12.64 15.36 -0.40
N ARG A 28 -11.97 15.56 -1.55
CA ARG A 28 -12.06 16.76 -2.37
C ARG A 28 -12.71 16.41 -3.69
N CYS A 29 -13.83 17.07 -4.00
CA CYS A 29 -14.57 16.85 -5.25
C CYS A 29 -14.27 17.96 -6.26
N TYR A 30 -14.00 17.57 -7.50
CA TYR A 30 -13.65 18.47 -8.59
C TYR A 30 -14.56 18.25 -9.79
N THR A 31 -14.97 19.34 -10.43
CA THR A 31 -15.81 19.26 -11.64
C THR A 31 -15.54 20.43 -12.59
N MET A 32 -16.10 20.37 -13.79
CA MET A 32 -16.06 21.50 -14.71
C MET A 32 -16.83 22.69 -14.11
N GLU A 33 -16.34 23.92 -14.31
CA GLU A 33 -16.90 25.16 -13.75
C GLU A 33 -18.43 25.26 -13.91
N LYS A 34 -18.96 24.90 -15.08
CA LYS A 34 -20.42 24.94 -15.40
C LYS A 34 -21.27 23.94 -14.56
N TYR A 35 -20.64 23.01 -13.85
CA TYR A 35 -21.32 22.02 -12.99
C TYR A 35 -21.00 22.22 -11.51
N CYS A 36 -20.19 23.22 -11.16
CA CYS A 36 -19.87 23.51 -9.77
C CYS A 36 -21.11 23.79 -8.95
N THR A 37 -21.19 23.11 -7.81
CA THR A 37 -22.18 23.26 -6.76
C THR A 37 -21.47 23.21 -5.42
N GLU A 38 -22.18 23.41 -4.34
CA GLU A 38 -21.60 23.30 -2.98
C GLU A 38 -20.86 21.95 -2.80
N GLY A 39 -19.65 22.02 -2.26
CA GLY A 39 -18.77 20.86 -2.06
C GLY A 39 -17.94 20.45 -3.28
N PHE A 40 -18.01 21.18 -4.41
CA PHE A 40 -17.19 20.96 -5.59
C PHE A 40 -16.32 22.17 -5.92
N ALA A 41 -15.05 21.93 -6.23
CA ALA A 41 -14.15 22.94 -6.77
C ALA A 41 -14.02 22.80 -8.29
N PRO A 42 -13.82 23.93 -9.04
CA PRO A 42 -13.67 23.88 -10.48
C PRO A 42 -12.34 23.29 -10.91
N ILE A 43 -12.37 22.46 -11.96
CA ILE A 43 -11.18 22.00 -12.67
C ILE A 43 -10.69 23.13 -13.56
N VAL A 44 -9.43 23.54 -13.38
CA VAL A 44 -8.76 24.51 -14.25
C VAL A 44 -8.09 23.76 -15.41
N PRO A 45 -8.45 24.00 -16.67
CA PRO A 45 -7.81 23.37 -17.82
C PRO A 45 -6.34 23.80 -17.99
N PRO A 46 -5.47 22.94 -18.54
CA PRO A 46 -5.75 21.56 -18.96
C PRO A 46 -5.88 20.59 -17.80
N LEU A 47 -6.72 19.56 -17.94
CA LEU A 47 -7.01 18.58 -16.89
C LEU A 47 -5.74 17.88 -16.38
N ALA A 48 -4.80 17.54 -17.26
CA ALA A 48 -3.56 16.89 -16.89
C ALA A 48 -2.74 17.76 -15.91
N ASP A 49 -2.56 19.05 -16.21
CA ASP A 49 -1.80 19.97 -15.36
C ASP A 49 -2.49 20.17 -14.00
N PHE A 50 -3.82 20.30 -14.02
CA PHE A 50 -4.63 20.39 -12.81
C PHE A 50 -4.48 19.13 -11.93
N THR A 51 -4.38 17.96 -12.57
CA THR A 51 -4.27 16.68 -11.86
C THR A 51 -2.93 16.52 -11.14
N GLY A 52 -1.84 17.12 -11.61
CA GLY A 52 -0.51 16.94 -11.03
C GLY A 52 -0.41 17.22 -9.52
N PRO A 53 -0.72 18.42 -9.03
CA PRO A 53 -0.74 18.73 -7.61
C PRO A 53 -1.72 17.85 -6.80
N VAL A 54 -2.86 17.51 -7.40
CA VAL A 54 -3.88 16.66 -6.78
C VAL A 54 -3.35 15.22 -6.64
N PHE A 55 -2.68 14.70 -7.67
CA PHE A 55 -2.04 13.39 -7.67
C PHE A 55 -0.97 13.27 -6.58
N ALA A 56 -0.17 14.31 -6.37
CA ALA A 56 0.84 14.35 -5.32
C ALA A 56 0.25 14.44 -3.89
N TRP A 57 -0.95 15.02 -3.76
CA TRP A 57 -1.63 15.17 -2.48
C TRP A 57 -2.45 13.95 -2.08
N ALA A 58 -3.12 13.31 -3.05
CA ALA A 58 -4.10 12.25 -2.81
C ALA A 58 -3.44 10.89 -2.51
N ASP A 59 -4.08 10.12 -1.66
CA ASP A 59 -3.80 8.70 -1.49
C ASP A 59 -4.62 7.87 -2.51
N ALA A 60 -5.78 8.43 -2.95
CA ALA A 60 -6.65 7.82 -3.95
C ALA A 60 -7.31 8.84 -4.87
N LEU A 61 -7.49 8.46 -6.15
CA LEU A 61 -8.18 9.22 -7.19
C LEU A 61 -9.38 8.43 -7.70
N VAL A 62 -10.54 9.06 -7.73
CA VAL A 62 -11.76 8.49 -8.29
C VAL A 62 -12.22 9.36 -9.46
N PHE A 63 -12.30 8.78 -10.65
CA PHE A 63 -12.80 9.47 -11.84
C PHE A 63 -14.19 8.96 -12.18
N VAL A 64 -15.18 9.84 -12.14
CA VAL A 64 -16.55 9.50 -12.56
C VAL A 64 -16.70 9.88 -14.02
N GLY A 65 -16.57 8.89 -14.91
CA GLY A 65 -16.62 9.08 -16.37
C GLY A 65 -15.86 8.01 -17.15
N ALA A 66 -15.37 8.35 -18.33
CA ALA A 66 -14.67 7.40 -19.20
C ALA A 66 -13.22 7.16 -18.74
N CYS A 67 -12.76 5.90 -18.78
CA CYS A 67 -11.38 5.52 -18.47
C CYS A 67 -10.33 6.35 -19.25
N GLY A 68 -10.59 6.65 -20.52
CA GLY A 68 -9.67 7.45 -21.33
C GLY A 68 -9.44 8.87 -20.83
N ILE A 69 -10.39 9.46 -20.09
CA ILE A 69 -10.23 10.76 -19.42
C ILE A 69 -9.25 10.59 -18.26
N ALA A 70 -9.48 9.59 -17.41
CA ALA A 70 -8.62 9.30 -16.27
C ALA A 70 -7.18 9.01 -16.71
N VAL A 71 -7.00 8.13 -17.71
CA VAL A 71 -5.67 7.79 -18.25
C VAL A 71 -4.91 9.04 -18.71
N ARG A 72 -5.54 9.91 -19.51
CA ARG A 72 -4.88 11.14 -19.98
C ARG A 72 -4.58 12.12 -18.86
N ALA A 73 -5.39 12.15 -17.81
CA ALA A 73 -5.19 13.02 -16.67
C ALA A 73 -3.98 12.58 -15.82
N ILE A 74 -3.81 11.27 -15.58
CA ILE A 74 -2.79 10.75 -14.69
C ILE A 74 -1.46 10.39 -15.37
N ALA A 75 -1.48 10.03 -16.67
CA ALA A 75 -0.33 9.52 -17.39
C ALA A 75 0.96 10.39 -17.26
N PRO A 76 0.91 11.73 -17.31
CA PRO A 76 2.09 12.57 -17.16
C PRO A 76 2.72 12.53 -15.76
N HIS A 77 2.01 12.01 -14.76
CA HIS A 77 2.41 12.06 -13.34
C HIS A 77 2.83 10.69 -12.80
N LEU A 78 2.72 9.63 -13.59
CA LEU A 78 3.08 8.28 -13.18
C LEU A 78 4.58 8.15 -12.92
N ARG A 79 4.95 7.50 -11.81
CA ARG A 79 6.33 7.29 -11.38
C ARG A 79 6.60 5.82 -11.02
N ASP A 80 5.97 5.33 -9.97
CA ASP A 80 6.20 3.97 -9.45
C ASP A 80 4.89 3.44 -8.84
N LYS A 81 4.52 2.20 -9.18
CA LYS A 81 3.29 1.53 -8.70
C LYS A 81 3.15 1.43 -7.18
N ARG A 82 4.19 1.72 -6.41
CA ARG A 82 4.21 1.67 -4.94
C ARG A 82 3.98 3.01 -4.29
N THR A 83 4.30 4.10 -5.01
CA THR A 83 4.19 5.47 -4.53
C THR A 83 3.06 6.24 -5.20
N ASP A 84 2.66 5.79 -6.40
CA ASP A 84 1.55 6.39 -7.10
C ASP A 84 0.23 6.06 -6.38
N PRO A 85 -0.69 7.02 -6.23
CA PRO A 85 -1.96 6.82 -5.56
C PRO A 85 -2.82 5.78 -6.27
N ALA A 86 -3.72 5.15 -5.51
CA ALA A 86 -4.78 4.34 -6.08
C ALA A 86 -5.59 5.15 -7.10
N ALA A 87 -5.88 4.60 -8.27
CA ALA A 87 -6.82 5.24 -9.19
C ALA A 87 -7.91 4.27 -9.62
N VAL A 88 -9.16 4.69 -9.47
CA VAL A 88 -10.32 3.95 -9.93
C VAL A 88 -11.20 4.82 -10.82
N VAL A 89 -11.93 4.17 -11.73
CA VAL A 89 -12.91 4.82 -12.59
C VAL A 89 -14.29 4.24 -12.29
N VAL A 90 -15.28 5.12 -12.15
CA VAL A 90 -16.68 4.74 -12.00
C VAL A 90 -17.43 5.31 -13.21
N ASP A 91 -18.21 4.50 -13.91
CA ASP A 91 -19.03 5.01 -15.01
C ASP A 91 -20.19 5.89 -14.47
N GLU A 92 -20.71 6.78 -15.29
CA GLU A 92 -21.76 7.73 -14.88
C GLU A 92 -23.09 7.08 -14.45
N LEU A 93 -23.30 5.82 -14.79
CA LEU A 93 -24.47 5.04 -14.37
C LEU A 93 -24.18 4.19 -13.14
N GLU A 94 -22.95 4.27 -12.61
CA GLU A 94 -22.49 3.50 -11.43
C GLU A 94 -22.68 1.98 -11.60
N LYS A 95 -22.52 1.49 -12.84
CA LYS A 95 -22.61 0.06 -13.12
C LYS A 95 -21.30 -0.67 -12.87
N PHE A 96 -20.18 0.02 -13.10
CA PHE A 96 -18.84 -0.55 -13.00
C PHE A 96 -17.91 0.35 -12.18
N VAL A 97 -17.12 -0.28 -11.34
CA VAL A 97 -15.99 0.36 -10.65
C VAL A 97 -14.71 -0.32 -11.10
N ILE A 98 -13.86 0.39 -11.82
CA ILE A 98 -12.71 -0.16 -12.52
C ILE A 98 -11.43 0.23 -11.78
N SER A 99 -10.68 -0.77 -11.30
CA SER A 99 -9.32 -0.57 -10.78
C SER A 99 -8.39 -0.26 -11.94
N LEU A 100 -7.89 0.99 -12.01
CA LEU A 100 -7.12 1.50 -13.15
C LEU A 100 -5.61 1.52 -12.89
N LEU A 101 -5.18 1.89 -11.68
CA LEU A 101 -3.79 2.07 -11.31
C LEU A 101 -3.56 1.71 -9.85
N SER A 102 -2.35 1.17 -9.56
CA SER A 102 -1.89 0.82 -8.20
C SER A 102 -2.84 -0.17 -7.49
N GLY A 103 -3.21 -1.25 -8.21
CA GLY A 103 -4.20 -2.23 -7.80
C GLY A 103 -3.93 -2.87 -6.43
N HIS A 104 -2.71 -3.40 -6.21
CA HIS A 104 -2.34 -4.11 -4.99
C HIS A 104 -1.87 -3.15 -3.89
N ILE A 105 -0.58 -2.77 -3.90
CA ILE A 105 0.05 -1.97 -2.82
C ILE A 105 -0.64 -0.60 -2.66
N GLY A 106 -1.02 0.03 -3.77
CA GLY A 106 -1.75 1.30 -3.72
C GLY A 106 -3.22 1.16 -3.30
N GLY A 107 -3.79 -0.06 -3.31
CA GLY A 107 -5.12 -0.35 -2.78
C GLY A 107 -6.27 -0.06 -3.75
N ALA A 108 -6.03 0.12 -5.07
CA ALA A 108 -7.11 0.41 -6.01
C ALA A 108 -8.09 -0.77 -6.18
N ASN A 109 -7.64 -2.03 -6.02
CA ASN A 109 -8.52 -3.20 -6.06
C ASN A 109 -9.48 -3.20 -4.86
N ASP A 110 -8.95 -3.05 -3.63
CA ASP A 110 -9.76 -2.93 -2.40
C ASP A 110 -10.73 -1.73 -2.49
N LEU A 111 -10.30 -0.61 -3.07
CA LEU A 111 -11.13 0.57 -3.25
C LEU A 111 -12.26 0.31 -4.27
N ALA A 112 -11.95 -0.40 -5.35
CA ALA A 112 -12.96 -0.77 -6.36
C ALA A 112 -14.03 -1.69 -5.75
N ASP A 113 -13.64 -2.68 -4.97
CA ASP A 113 -14.57 -3.58 -4.28
C ASP A 113 -15.46 -2.84 -3.26
N ARG A 114 -14.87 -1.98 -2.45
CA ARG A 114 -15.60 -1.18 -1.46
C ARG A 114 -16.62 -0.24 -2.10
N LEU A 115 -16.20 0.48 -3.16
CA LEU A 115 -17.10 1.37 -3.89
C LEU A 115 -18.18 0.61 -4.63
N ALA A 116 -17.84 -0.52 -5.26
CA ALA A 116 -18.81 -1.37 -5.94
C ALA A 116 -19.89 -1.87 -4.96
N ALA A 117 -19.49 -2.34 -3.78
CA ALA A 117 -20.43 -2.76 -2.74
C ALA A 117 -21.34 -1.62 -2.27
N ALA A 118 -20.79 -0.40 -2.09
CA ALA A 118 -21.55 0.76 -1.63
C ALA A 118 -22.53 1.29 -2.70
N LEU A 119 -22.19 1.18 -3.99
CA LEU A 119 -22.97 1.69 -5.11
C LEU A 119 -23.89 0.64 -5.74
N GLY A 120 -23.78 -0.63 -5.36
CA GLY A 120 -24.46 -1.74 -6.03
C GLY A 120 -23.92 -1.98 -7.46
N ALA A 121 -22.65 -1.67 -7.67
CA ALA A 121 -21.93 -1.78 -8.95
C ALA A 121 -21.17 -3.10 -9.06
N VAL A 122 -20.60 -3.34 -10.24
CA VAL A 122 -19.71 -4.48 -10.50
C VAL A 122 -18.25 -4.00 -10.42
N PRO A 123 -17.42 -4.56 -9.54
CA PRO A 123 -16.00 -4.25 -9.54
C PRO A 123 -15.31 -4.90 -10.75
N VAL A 124 -14.40 -4.17 -11.39
CA VAL A 124 -13.61 -4.66 -12.52
C VAL A 124 -12.14 -4.62 -12.12
N VAL A 125 -11.63 -5.78 -11.73
CA VAL A 125 -10.23 -6.00 -11.35
C VAL A 125 -9.61 -6.94 -12.39
N THR A 126 -8.43 -6.58 -12.92
CA THR A 126 -7.78 -7.32 -14.01
C THR A 126 -6.41 -7.91 -13.63
N THR A 127 -5.98 -7.74 -12.40
CA THR A 127 -4.70 -8.24 -11.90
C THR A 127 -4.71 -9.77 -11.88
N ALA A 128 -3.69 -10.41 -12.42
CA ALA A 128 -3.67 -11.86 -12.61
C ALA A 128 -3.86 -12.65 -11.31
N THR A 129 -3.28 -12.22 -10.20
CA THR A 129 -3.45 -12.85 -8.88
C THR A 129 -4.90 -12.78 -8.41
N ASP A 130 -5.56 -11.62 -8.54
CA ASP A 130 -6.96 -11.45 -8.13
C ASP A 130 -7.92 -12.24 -9.02
N VAL A 131 -7.74 -12.16 -10.36
CA VAL A 131 -8.59 -12.90 -11.32
C VAL A 131 -8.52 -14.41 -11.11
N ASN A 132 -7.36 -14.92 -10.71
CA ASN A 132 -7.16 -16.35 -10.42
C ASN A 132 -7.48 -16.71 -8.96
N GLY A 133 -7.95 -15.77 -8.15
CA GLY A 133 -8.21 -15.97 -6.71
C GLY A 133 -6.96 -16.40 -5.95
N ARG A 134 -5.77 -15.97 -6.41
CA ARG A 134 -4.49 -16.33 -5.83
C ARG A 134 -3.97 -15.26 -4.89
N PHE A 135 -3.13 -15.66 -3.97
CA PHE A 135 -2.55 -14.81 -2.95
C PHE A 135 -1.61 -13.74 -3.53
N ALA A 136 -1.95 -12.46 -3.34
CA ALA A 136 -1.11 -11.33 -3.69
C ALA A 136 -0.21 -10.98 -2.49
N VAL A 137 1.00 -11.54 -2.46
CA VAL A 137 1.89 -11.46 -1.29
C VAL A 137 2.34 -10.05 -0.95
N ASP A 138 2.55 -9.19 -1.94
CA ASP A 138 2.96 -7.81 -1.77
C ASP A 138 1.85 -6.94 -1.13
N ALA A 139 0.62 -7.08 -1.62
CA ALA A 139 -0.54 -6.40 -1.04
C ALA A 139 -0.83 -6.89 0.38
N TRP A 140 -0.73 -8.19 0.59
CA TRP A 140 -0.93 -8.77 1.91
C TRP A 140 0.14 -8.31 2.91
N ALA A 141 1.41 -8.32 2.52
CA ALA A 141 2.51 -7.85 3.35
C ALA A 141 2.33 -6.37 3.74
N ALA A 142 1.97 -5.51 2.79
CA ALA A 142 1.68 -4.10 3.03
C ALA A 142 0.51 -3.93 4.03
N LYS A 143 -0.56 -4.70 3.87
CA LYS A 143 -1.75 -4.66 4.74
C LYS A 143 -1.44 -5.12 6.17
N GLN A 144 -0.48 -6.05 6.34
CA GLN A 144 0.00 -6.52 7.63
C GLN A 144 1.13 -5.64 8.20
N GLY A 145 1.58 -4.61 7.49
CA GLY A 145 2.70 -3.77 7.91
C GLY A 145 4.04 -4.51 7.94
N LEU A 146 4.21 -5.54 7.10
CA LEU A 146 5.45 -6.28 6.98
C LEU A 146 6.40 -5.61 6.00
N HIS A 147 7.67 -5.52 6.35
CA HIS A 147 8.70 -5.09 5.40
C HIS A 147 9.01 -6.20 4.40
N ILE A 148 9.13 -5.84 3.12
CA ILE A 148 9.45 -6.76 2.02
C ILE A 148 10.94 -6.68 1.74
N GLY A 149 11.71 -7.73 2.07
CA GLY A 149 13.15 -7.74 1.95
C GLY A 149 13.68 -7.73 0.51
N SER A 150 13.00 -8.41 -0.42
CA SER A 150 13.40 -8.46 -1.85
C SER A 150 12.19 -8.39 -2.78
N ARG A 151 12.29 -7.50 -3.78
CA ARG A 151 11.27 -7.38 -4.83
C ARG A 151 11.32 -8.52 -5.84
N GLU A 152 12.52 -8.99 -6.12
CA GLU A 152 12.76 -10.11 -7.00
C GLU A 152 12.12 -11.37 -6.41
N ALA A 153 12.34 -11.62 -5.13
CA ALA A 153 11.71 -12.72 -4.40
C ALA A 153 10.18 -12.58 -4.34
N ALA A 154 9.64 -11.35 -4.14
CA ALA A 154 8.19 -11.12 -4.18
C ALA A 154 7.58 -11.44 -5.54
N LYS A 155 8.28 -11.10 -6.64
CA LYS A 155 7.86 -11.48 -8.01
C LYS A 155 7.92 -12.99 -8.22
N ALA A 156 8.98 -13.65 -7.73
CA ALA A 156 9.13 -15.10 -7.83
C ALA A 156 8.01 -15.83 -7.09
N VAL A 157 7.67 -15.40 -5.87
CA VAL A 157 6.54 -15.92 -5.10
C VAL A 157 5.21 -15.67 -5.83
N SER A 158 4.98 -14.46 -6.34
CA SER A 158 3.75 -14.15 -7.08
C SER A 158 3.59 -15.02 -8.34
N ALA A 159 4.68 -15.33 -9.05
CA ALA A 159 4.65 -16.23 -10.19
C ALA A 159 4.39 -17.69 -9.75
N ALA A 160 5.09 -18.16 -8.71
CA ALA A 160 4.93 -19.53 -8.21
C ALA A 160 3.51 -19.82 -7.68
N VAL A 161 2.87 -18.84 -7.01
CA VAL A 161 1.48 -18.94 -6.54
C VAL A 161 0.49 -19.13 -7.70
N LEU A 162 0.76 -18.59 -8.88
CA LEU A 162 -0.09 -18.80 -10.06
C LEU A 162 -0.01 -20.23 -10.60
N GLU A 163 1.14 -20.89 -10.44
CA GLU A 163 1.39 -22.24 -10.92
C GLU A 163 1.02 -23.34 -9.92
N GLY A 164 1.06 -23.03 -8.61
CA GLY A 164 0.81 -24.04 -7.56
C GLY A 164 0.72 -23.47 -6.16
N SER A 165 1.16 -24.23 -5.16
CA SER A 165 1.32 -23.77 -3.78
C SER A 165 2.75 -23.34 -3.49
N VAL A 166 2.90 -22.37 -2.58
CA VAL A 166 4.18 -21.83 -2.13
C VAL A 166 4.31 -22.09 -0.62
N PRO A 167 5.43 -22.66 -0.15
CA PRO A 167 5.66 -22.92 1.25
C PRO A 167 5.86 -21.62 2.05
N LEU A 168 5.25 -21.58 3.23
CA LEU A 168 5.38 -20.53 4.24
C LEU A 168 6.13 -21.09 5.46
N CYS A 169 7.24 -20.48 5.80
CA CYS A 169 7.95 -20.66 7.07
C CYS A 169 7.73 -19.41 7.93
N THR A 170 7.48 -19.56 9.22
CA THR A 170 7.29 -18.41 10.11
C THR A 170 7.74 -18.71 11.53
N ASP A 171 8.27 -17.70 12.23
CA ASP A 171 8.60 -17.71 13.66
C ASP A 171 7.37 -17.41 14.54
N PHE A 172 6.24 -17.06 13.92
CA PHE A 172 5.04 -16.60 14.62
C PHE A 172 3.90 -17.62 14.48
N PRO A 173 2.96 -17.68 15.45
CA PRO A 173 1.77 -18.50 15.31
C PRO A 173 0.90 -17.97 14.18
N VAL A 174 0.40 -18.88 13.35
CA VAL A 174 -0.57 -18.56 12.31
C VAL A 174 -1.97 -18.58 12.92
N VAL A 175 -2.73 -17.50 12.72
CA VAL A 175 -4.12 -17.38 13.18
C VAL A 175 -5.04 -17.31 11.97
N GLY A 176 -6.02 -18.20 11.91
CA GLY A 176 -6.95 -18.32 10.80
C GLY A 176 -6.46 -19.25 9.69
N GLU A 177 -7.09 -19.16 8.53
CA GLU A 177 -6.74 -19.96 7.36
C GLU A 177 -5.62 -19.30 6.54
N LEU A 178 -4.77 -20.12 5.95
CA LEU A 178 -3.74 -19.63 5.02
C LEU A 178 -4.39 -19.17 3.72
N PRO A 179 -3.81 -18.15 3.07
CA PRO A 179 -4.28 -17.71 1.76
C PRO A 179 -4.20 -18.82 0.71
N ALA A 180 -5.10 -18.77 -0.28
CA ALA A 180 -5.13 -19.74 -1.38
C ALA A 180 -3.77 -19.76 -2.12
N GLY A 181 -3.20 -20.94 -2.27
CA GLY A 181 -1.87 -21.14 -2.87
C GLY A 181 -0.70 -20.96 -1.92
N VAL A 182 -0.95 -20.91 -0.59
CA VAL A 182 0.09 -20.91 0.45
C VAL A 182 -0.12 -22.11 1.38
N GLU A 183 0.95 -22.81 1.72
CA GLU A 183 0.90 -23.91 2.67
C GLU A 183 2.07 -23.84 3.66
N MET A 184 1.90 -24.40 4.85
CA MET A 184 3.02 -24.46 5.81
C MET A 184 4.10 -25.41 5.30
N GLY A 185 5.34 -24.93 5.25
CA GLY A 185 6.48 -25.73 4.76
C GLY A 185 7.82 -25.06 4.99
N LYS A 186 8.88 -25.87 4.96
CA LYS A 186 10.28 -25.41 5.14
C LYS A 186 11.17 -25.85 3.97
N THR A 187 10.60 -26.43 2.94
CA THR A 187 11.33 -26.97 1.76
C THR A 187 10.67 -26.49 0.48
N GLY A 188 11.45 -26.12 -0.51
CA GLY A 188 11.00 -25.66 -1.82
C GLY A 188 12.06 -24.76 -2.47
N ASP A 189 11.91 -24.56 -3.78
CA ASP A 189 12.82 -23.63 -4.50
C ASP A 189 12.45 -22.18 -4.20
N VAL A 190 11.17 -21.85 -4.17
CA VAL A 190 10.62 -20.52 -3.86
C VAL A 190 9.74 -20.63 -2.63
N GLY A 191 9.88 -19.70 -1.68
CA GLY A 191 9.05 -19.72 -0.47
C GLY A 191 9.01 -18.39 0.27
N ILE A 192 8.05 -18.28 1.20
CA ILE A 192 7.83 -17.11 2.05
C ILE A 192 8.40 -17.43 3.44
N CYS A 193 9.18 -16.51 3.99
CA CYS A 193 9.66 -16.58 5.38
C CYS A 193 9.21 -15.32 6.14
N ILE A 194 8.42 -15.48 7.21
CA ILE A 194 8.04 -14.38 8.09
C ILE A 194 8.88 -14.48 9.36
N SER A 195 9.85 -13.58 9.49
CA SER A 195 10.80 -13.62 10.62
C SER A 195 11.34 -12.22 10.92
N TRP A 196 11.67 -11.99 12.19
CA TRP A 196 12.45 -10.82 12.60
C TRP A 196 13.96 -11.04 12.44
N LYS A 197 14.37 -12.28 12.09
CA LYS A 197 15.76 -12.68 11.85
C LYS A 197 16.05 -12.75 10.37
N ASN A 198 17.31 -12.50 10.01
CA ASN A 198 17.80 -12.72 8.66
C ASN A 198 17.91 -14.22 8.37
N GLN A 199 16.91 -14.78 7.69
CA GLN A 199 16.80 -16.21 7.37
C GLN A 199 16.48 -16.42 5.89
N SER A 200 17.07 -17.49 5.33
CA SER A 200 16.85 -17.87 3.93
C SER A 200 16.61 -19.40 3.84
N PRO A 201 15.43 -19.88 4.31
CA PRO A 201 15.14 -21.32 4.33
C PRO A 201 14.92 -21.93 2.95
N PHE A 202 14.68 -21.13 1.90
CA PHE A 202 14.43 -21.55 0.54
C PHE A 202 15.56 -21.06 -0.38
N ARG A 203 15.71 -21.66 -1.55
CA ARG A 203 16.67 -21.20 -2.56
C ARG A 203 16.38 -19.74 -2.96
N GLU A 204 15.09 -19.41 -3.17
CA GLU A 204 14.57 -18.07 -3.36
C GLU A 204 13.62 -17.77 -2.21
N THR A 205 14.09 -17.03 -1.22
CA THR A 205 13.30 -16.70 -0.03
C THR A 205 12.76 -15.28 -0.11
N LEU A 206 11.44 -15.14 -0.07
CA LEU A 206 10.80 -13.87 0.24
C LEU A 206 10.76 -13.69 1.75
N LEU A 207 11.71 -12.90 2.27
CA LEU A 207 11.75 -12.55 3.69
C LEU A 207 10.81 -11.38 3.95
N LEU A 208 9.87 -11.58 4.88
CA LEU A 208 8.91 -10.57 5.35
C LEU A 208 9.20 -10.27 6.82
N ALA A 209 9.64 -9.05 7.12
CA ALA A 209 10.01 -8.66 8.47
C ALA A 209 8.85 -7.92 9.17
N PRO A 210 8.27 -8.49 10.24
CA PRO A 210 7.30 -7.77 11.06
C PRO A 210 8.03 -6.81 12.01
N PRO A 211 7.53 -5.57 12.21
CA PRO A 211 8.09 -4.60 13.15
C PRO A 211 7.69 -4.98 14.59
N VAL A 212 8.44 -5.88 15.22
CA VAL A 212 8.11 -6.44 16.53
C VAL A 212 9.18 -6.21 17.59
N LEU A 213 10.39 -5.77 17.22
CA LEU A 213 11.49 -5.55 18.13
C LEU A 213 11.41 -4.15 18.77
N HIS A 214 11.66 -4.10 20.06
CA HIS A 214 11.81 -2.86 20.79
C HIS A 214 13.25 -2.75 21.31
N LEU A 215 13.95 -1.66 20.98
CA LEU A 215 15.30 -1.39 21.43
C LEU A 215 15.27 -0.46 22.65
N GLY A 216 15.80 -0.93 23.78
CA GLY A 216 16.06 -0.08 24.94
C GLY A 216 17.49 0.45 24.88
N ILE A 217 17.69 1.76 24.82
CA ILE A 217 19.03 2.37 24.74
C ILE A 217 19.31 3.17 26.01
N GLY A 218 20.41 2.81 26.66
CA GLY A 218 21.01 3.57 27.76
C GLY A 218 22.38 4.11 27.34
N CYS A 219 22.63 5.41 27.51
CA CYS A 219 23.89 6.02 27.15
C CYS A 219 24.37 7.05 28.18
N ARG A 220 25.63 7.49 28.09
CA ARG A 220 26.15 8.66 28.82
C ARG A 220 25.69 9.93 28.12
N ARG A 221 25.65 11.06 28.86
CA ARG A 221 25.39 12.37 28.25
C ARG A 221 26.51 12.75 27.29
N GLY A 222 26.13 13.35 26.15
CA GLY A 222 27.06 13.80 25.10
C GLY A 222 27.57 12.65 24.24
N ILE A 223 26.86 11.53 24.16
CA ILE A 223 27.16 10.46 23.20
C ILE A 223 26.92 10.96 21.78
N SER A 224 27.74 10.57 20.81
CA SER A 224 27.50 10.91 19.42
C SER A 224 26.50 9.96 18.77
N GLU A 225 25.78 10.44 17.75
CA GLU A 225 24.88 9.65 16.91
C GLU A 225 25.59 8.41 16.35
N GLU A 226 26.79 8.59 15.78
CA GLU A 226 27.54 7.49 15.17
C GLU A 226 27.88 6.37 16.18
N ALA A 227 28.16 6.73 17.44
CA ALA A 227 28.44 5.73 18.46
C ALA A 227 27.18 4.95 18.86
N VAL A 228 26.02 5.61 18.90
CA VAL A 228 24.73 4.95 19.16
C VAL A 228 24.36 4.06 17.98
N ALA A 229 24.41 4.57 16.74
CA ALA A 229 24.11 3.83 15.54
C ALA A 229 24.98 2.57 15.40
N SER A 230 26.32 2.72 15.58
CA SER A 230 27.26 1.60 15.51
C SER A 230 26.98 0.51 16.55
N LEU A 231 26.60 0.91 17.77
CA LEU A 231 26.21 -0.07 18.80
C LEU A 231 24.91 -0.79 18.47
N VAL A 232 23.92 -0.05 17.93
CA VAL A 232 22.64 -0.65 17.50
C VAL A 232 22.87 -1.66 16.37
N GLU A 233 23.65 -1.30 15.35
CA GLU A 233 24.01 -2.19 14.24
C GLU A 233 24.71 -3.46 14.78
N GLN A 234 25.70 -3.31 15.65
CA GLN A 234 26.42 -4.43 16.25
C GLN A 234 25.46 -5.38 17.01
N VAL A 235 24.57 -4.83 17.84
CA VAL A 235 23.63 -5.64 18.65
C VAL A 235 22.63 -6.36 17.75
N LEU A 236 22.13 -5.72 16.68
CA LEU A 236 21.24 -6.36 15.74
C LEU A 236 21.95 -7.47 14.97
N ASP A 237 23.18 -7.25 14.52
CA ASP A 237 23.98 -8.27 13.85
C ASP A 237 24.28 -9.46 14.75
N GLU A 238 24.70 -9.24 16.01
CA GLU A 238 24.93 -10.29 17.00
C GLU A 238 23.67 -11.11 17.29
N ALA A 239 22.49 -10.48 17.28
CA ALA A 239 21.21 -11.12 17.43
C ALA A 239 20.71 -11.82 16.16
N GLY A 240 21.35 -11.58 15.02
CA GLY A 240 20.86 -11.96 13.68
C GLY A 240 19.53 -11.31 13.34
N ALA A 241 19.24 -10.13 13.91
CA ALA A 241 17.99 -9.41 13.77
C ALA A 241 18.02 -8.46 12.56
N LEU A 242 16.87 -8.33 11.92
CA LEU A 242 16.69 -7.37 10.82
C LEU A 242 16.43 -5.96 11.39
N PRO A 243 17.12 -4.91 10.90
CA PRO A 243 16.81 -3.53 11.29
C PRO A 243 15.33 -3.16 11.04
N GLU A 244 14.75 -3.66 9.96
CA GLU A 244 13.34 -3.44 9.59
C GLU A 244 12.34 -4.10 10.55
N ALA A 245 12.80 -5.03 11.38
CA ALA A 245 11.99 -5.61 12.44
C ALA A 245 11.91 -4.73 13.69
N VAL A 246 12.70 -3.66 13.77
CA VAL A 246 12.65 -2.70 14.88
C VAL A 246 11.39 -1.84 14.74
N LYS A 247 10.53 -1.93 15.74
CA LYS A 247 9.29 -1.15 15.82
C LYS A 247 9.48 0.16 16.55
N MET A 248 10.29 0.17 17.59
CA MET A 248 10.42 1.31 18.50
C MET A 248 11.77 1.31 19.19
N VAL A 249 12.30 2.50 19.37
CA VAL A 249 13.43 2.78 20.26
C VAL A 249 12.90 3.46 21.52
N ALA A 250 13.37 3.07 22.68
CA ALA A 250 12.99 3.62 23.96
C ALA A 250 14.23 3.93 24.82
N SER A 251 14.15 5.01 25.59
CA SER A 251 15.14 5.38 26.60
C SER A 251 14.44 5.93 27.83
N ILE A 252 15.19 6.22 28.90
CA ILE A 252 14.66 6.85 30.12
C ILE A 252 14.39 8.34 29.91
N ASP A 253 13.44 8.90 30.63
CA ASP A 253 13.01 10.32 30.51
C ASP A 253 14.15 11.32 30.67
N LEU A 254 15.20 10.97 31.45
CA LEU A 254 16.40 11.78 31.63
C LEU A 254 17.22 11.97 30.34
N LYS A 255 16.88 11.28 29.26
CA LYS A 255 17.53 11.30 27.94
C LYS A 255 16.69 11.96 26.83
N GLN A 256 15.55 12.56 27.20
CA GLN A 256 14.64 13.24 26.26
C GLN A 256 15.29 14.41 25.50
N ASP A 257 16.41 14.93 25.99
CA ASP A 257 17.18 16.05 25.45
C ASP A 257 18.57 15.62 24.93
N GLU A 258 18.83 14.30 24.78
CA GLU A 258 20.11 13.79 24.32
C GLU A 258 20.22 13.82 22.78
N PRO A 259 21.02 14.72 22.16
CA PRO A 259 21.04 14.86 20.70
C PRO A 259 21.38 13.56 19.96
N GLY A 260 22.38 12.81 20.41
CA GLY A 260 22.80 11.56 19.77
C GLY A 260 21.78 10.42 19.84
N LEU A 261 20.64 10.61 20.54
CA LEU A 261 19.52 9.67 20.52
C LEU A 261 18.33 10.19 19.70
N LEU A 262 18.26 11.50 19.42
CA LEU A 262 17.15 12.14 18.74
C LEU A 262 17.38 12.29 17.24
N GLU A 263 18.64 12.26 16.81
CA GLU A 263 19.08 12.25 15.42
C GLU A 263 19.18 10.84 14.86
#